data_85e7f32309ad629907fa738883fa22d7
#
_entry.id   85e7f32309ad629907fa738883fa22d7
#
_cell.length_a   1.000
_cell.length_b   1.000
_cell.length_c   1.000
_cell.angle_alpha   90.00
_cell.angle_beta   90.00
_cell.angle_gamma   90.00
#
_symmetry.space_group_name_H-M   'P 1'
#
loop_
_entity.id
_entity.type
_entity.pdbx_description
1 polymer ?
#
loop_
_entity_poly.entity_id
_entity_poly.type
_entity_poly.pdbx_seq_one_letter_code
_entity_poly.pdbx_strand_id
1 'polypeptide(L)'
;MTERTRAHVFVSGRVQGVFYRATTRDTAREHGVDGWVRNLADGRVEAVFEGETDAVDAMVEWCHEGSPAASVTAVDADYGEPEGISGFEIRR
;
A
#
# COMPACT_ATOMS: atom_id res chain seq x y z
N MET A 1 -8.34 -23.16 1.57
CA MET A 1 -7.85 -22.26 2.61
C MET A 1 -6.89 -21.28 2.01
N THR A 2 -7.17 -19.98 2.12
CA THR A 2 -6.31 -18.95 1.55
C THR A 2 -5.23 -18.57 2.56
N GLU A 3 -4.01 -18.43 2.07
CA GLU A 3 -2.91 -17.97 2.89
C GLU A 3 -2.99 -16.46 3.03
N ARG A 4 -2.57 -15.96 4.18
CA ARG A 4 -2.47 -14.53 4.45
C ARG A 4 -1.00 -14.14 4.47
N THR A 5 -0.71 -12.95 3.97
CA THR A 5 0.64 -12.41 3.93
C THR A 5 0.64 -10.93 4.33
N ARG A 6 1.82 -10.39 4.51
CA ARG A 6 2.04 -8.97 4.77
C ARG A 6 3.09 -8.46 3.77
N ALA A 7 2.82 -7.33 3.16
CA ALA A 7 3.79 -6.62 2.34
C ALA A 7 4.07 -5.26 2.97
N HIS A 8 5.34 -4.97 3.19
CA HIS A 8 5.81 -3.66 3.65
C HIS A 8 6.42 -2.96 2.43
N VAL A 9 5.85 -1.83 2.05
CA VAL A 9 6.10 -1.22 0.75
C VAL A 9 6.59 0.22 0.90
N PHE A 10 7.62 0.56 0.12
CA PHE A 10 8.09 1.93 -0.02
C PHE A 10 7.95 2.35 -1.48
N VAL A 11 7.30 3.48 -1.71
CA VAL A 11 7.00 3.98 -3.05
C VAL A 11 7.73 5.30 -3.26
N SER A 12 8.51 5.39 -4.33
CA SER A 12 9.29 6.57 -4.68
C SER A 12 8.74 7.23 -5.95
N GLY A 13 9.00 8.52 -6.09
CA GLY A 13 8.56 9.31 -7.24
C GLY A 13 7.68 10.46 -6.80
N ARG A 14 6.84 10.94 -7.72
CA ARG A 14 5.87 11.98 -7.39
C ARG A 14 4.62 11.33 -6.82
N VAL A 15 4.65 11.08 -5.51
CA VAL A 15 3.61 10.32 -4.81
C VAL A 15 3.01 11.06 -3.63
N GLN A 16 3.55 12.23 -3.27
CA GLN A 16 2.95 13.08 -2.24
C GLN A 16 2.24 14.27 -2.89
N GLY A 17 1.14 14.71 -2.29
CA GLY A 17 0.36 15.84 -2.81
C GLY A 17 -0.45 15.49 -4.07
N VAL A 18 -0.64 14.21 -4.37
CA VAL A 18 -1.36 13.74 -5.56
C VAL A 18 -2.47 12.74 -5.20
N PHE A 19 -2.97 12.81 -3.97
CA PHE A 19 -4.03 11.94 -3.43
C PHE A 19 -3.64 10.45 -3.39
N TYR A 20 -2.35 10.16 -3.37
CA TYR A 20 -1.87 8.77 -3.37
C TYR A 20 -2.40 7.99 -2.16
N ARG A 21 -2.29 8.58 -0.96
CA ARG A 21 -2.74 7.91 0.28
C ARG A 21 -4.24 7.62 0.27
N ALA A 22 -5.06 8.58 -0.13
CA ALA A 22 -6.51 8.41 -0.16
C ALA A 22 -6.91 7.32 -1.17
N THR A 23 -6.29 7.32 -2.35
CA THR A 23 -6.56 6.32 -3.38
C THR A 23 -6.07 4.94 -2.93
N THR A 24 -4.91 4.87 -2.26
CA THR A 24 -4.41 3.61 -1.69
C THR A 24 -5.41 3.02 -0.69
N ARG A 25 -5.91 3.85 0.23
CA ARG A 25 -6.90 3.42 1.22
C ARG A 25 -8.16 2.87 0.54
N ASP A 26 -8.67 3.61 -0.42
CA ASP A 26 -9.93 3.22 -1.07
C ASP A 26 -9.75 1.92 -1.86
N THR A 27 -8.63 1.79 -2.57
CA THR A 27 -8.31 0.58 -3.34
C THR A 27 -8.11 -0.62 -2.42
N ALA A 28 -7.40 -0.43 -1.29
CA ALA A 28 -7.20 -1.49 -0.31
C ALA A 28 -8.53 -1.98 0.26
N ARG A 29 -9.44 -1.06 0.57
CA ARG A 29 -10.77 -1.42 1.07
C ARG A 29 -11.58 -2.19 0.04
N GLU A 30 -11.47 -1.85 -1.22
CA GLU A 30 -12.13 -2.58 -2.31
C GLU A 30 -11.62 -4.01 -2.41
N HIS A 31 -10.34 -4.22 -2.16
CA HIS A 31 -9.71 -5.56 -2.20
C HIS A 31 -9.82 -6.33 -0.90
N GLY A 32 -10.41 -5.72 0.14
CA GLY A 32 -10.50 -6.37 1.45
C GLY A 32 -9.16 -6.52 2.15
N VAL A 33 -8.22 -5.61 1.89
CA VAL A 33 -6.88 -5.63 2.45
C VAL A 33 -6.81 -4.69 3.65
N ASP A 34 -6.20 -5.16 4.72
CA ASP A 34 -5.96 -4.40 5.94
C ASP A 34 -4.58 -3.76 5.90
N GLY A 35 -4.35 -2.73 6.70
CA GLY A 35 -3.05 -2.10 6.80
C GLY A 35 -3.11 -0.60 7.00
N TRP A 36 -2.11 0.10 6.47
CA TRP A 36 -2.02 1.55 6.59
C TRP A 36 -1.08 2.12 5.53
N VAL A 37 -1.17 3.44 5.34
CA VAL A 37 -0.33 4.18 4.40
C VAL A 37 0.01 5.54 5.00
N ARG A 38 1.26 6.01 4.80
CA ARG A 38 1.68 7.32 5.28
C ARG A 38 2.74 7.93 4.36
N ASN A 39 2.86 9.25 4.41
CA ASN A 39 3.96 9.96 3.78
C ASN A 39 5.20 9.91 4.66
N LEU A 40 6.37 9.80 4.05
CA LEU A 40 7.64 9.92 4.74
C LEU A 40 8.25 11.31 4.51
N ALA A 41 9.13 11.72 5.42
CA ALA A 41 9.78 13.03 5.34
C ALA A 41 10.66 13.20 4.10
N ASP A 42 11.16 12.10 3.54
CA ASP A 42 12.02 12.12 2.35
C ASP A 42 11.26 12.15 1.02
N GLY A 43 9.94 12.25 1.06
CA GLY A 43 9.09 12.32 -0.13
C GLY A 43 8.49 11.01 -0.57
N ARG A 44 8.91 9.89 0.01
CA ARG A 44 8.34 8.58 -0.31
C ARG A 44 7.01 8.37 0.41
N VAL A 45 6.28 7.36 -0.03
CA VAL A 45 5.10 6.84 0.66
C VAL A 45 5.44 5.45 1.20
N GLU A 46 5.07 5.21 2.45
CA GLU A 46 5.22 3.90 3.09
C GLU A 46 3.85 3.29 3.29
N ALA A 47 3.71 2.01 2.98
CA ALA A 47 2.44 1.30 3.18
C ALA A 47 2.69 -0.10 3.71
N VAL A 48 1.72 -0.61 4.47
CA VAL A 48 1.67 -2.02 4.88
C VAL A 48 0.33 -2.57 4.44
N PHE A 49 0.37 -3.72 3.79
CA PHE A 49 -0.82 -4.42 3.32
C PHE A 49 -0.83 -5.82 3.93
N GLU A 50 -1.95 -6.19 4.57
CA GLU A 50 -2.15 -7.52 5.13
C GLU A 50 -3.46 -8.10 4.62
N GLY A 51 -3.46 -9.37 4.28
CA GLY A 51 -4.65 -10.05 3.79
C GLY A 51 -4.30 -11.30 3.02
N GLU A 52 -5.28 -11.75 2.25
CA GLU A 52 -5.04 -12.89 1.35
C GLU A 52 -3.94 -12.56 0.37
N THR A 53 -3.09 -13.54 0.08
CA THR A 53 -1.90 -13.34 -0.75
C THR A 53 -2.24 -12.67 -2.09
N ASP A 54 -3.27 -13.15 -2.79
CA ASP A 54 -3.65 -12.58 -4.09
C ASP A 54 -4.08 -11.12 -3.97
N ALA A 55 -4.81 -10.77 -2.91
CA ALA A 55 -5.25 -9.40 -2.69
C ALA A 55 -4.08 -8.47 -2.36
N VAL A 56 -3.14 -8.94 -1.53
CA VAL A 56 -1.94 -8.17 -1.19
C VAL A 56 -1.07 -7.98 -2.44
N ASP A 57 -0.89 -9.02 -3.25
CA ASP A 57 -0.14 -8.91 -4.50
C ASP A 57 -0.78 -7.90 -5.45
N ALA A 58 -2.11 -7.87 -5.53
CA ALA A 58 -2.84 -6.89 -6.33
C ALA A 58 -2.57 -5.47 -5.85
N MET A 59 -2.48 -5.25 -4.53
CA MET A 59 -2.16 -3.93 -3.96
C MET A 59 -0.73 -3.51 -4.26
N VAL A 60 0.23 -4.43 -4.16
CA VAL A 60 1.63 -4.14 -4.49
C VAL A 60 1.73 -3.77 -5.97
N GLU A 61 1.06 -4.50 -6.85
CA GLU A 61 1.01 -4.20 -8.27
C GLU A 61 0.38 -2.83 -8.53
N TRP A 62 -0.72 -2.53 -7.85
CA TRP A 62 -1.39 -1.24 -7.95
C TRP A 62 -0.48 -0.07 -7.54
N CYS A 63 0.43 -0.28 -6.59
CA CYS A 63 1.35 0.76 -6.14
C CYS A 63 2.22 1.31 -7.26
N HIS A 64 2.52 0.51 -8.28
CA HIS A 64 3.29 0.95 -9.45
C HIS A 64 2.53 1.98 -10.28
N GLU A 65 1.20 1.91 -10.26
CA GLU A 65 0.34 2.84 -10.97
C GLU A 65 -0.03 4.04 -10.10
N GLY A 66 -0.58 3.76 -8.93
CA GLY A 66 -0.96 4.77 -7.96
C GLY A 66 -2.18 5.58 -8.39
N SER A 67 -2.30 6.78 -7.82
CA SER A 67 -3.37 7.72 -8.16
C SER A 67 -3.13 8.32 -9.54
N PRO A 68 -4.19 8.85 -10.21
CA PRO A 68 -4.04 9.36 -11.59
C PRO A 68 -2.97 10.43 -11.77
N ALA A 69 -2.74 11.26 -10.75
CA ALA A 69 -1.74 12.33 -10.83
C ALA A 69 -0.34 11.91 -10.34
N ALA A 70 -0.19 10.65 -9.89
CA ALA A 70 1.09 10.16 -9.39
C ALA A 70 2.02 9.76 -10.54
N SER A 71 3.32 9.85 -10.28
CA SER A 71 4.35 9.36 -11.17
C SER A 71 5.31 8.52 -10.35
N VAL A 72 5.15 7.19 -10.42
CA VAL A 72 5.92 6.26 -9.60
C VAL A 72 7.20 5.88 -10.31
N THR A 73 8.34 6.02 -9.63
CA THR A 73 9.66 5.66 -10.18
C THR A 73 10.16 4.34 -9.64
N ALA A 74 9.77 3.95 -8.43
CA ALA A 74 10.20 2.68 -7.83
C ALA A 74 9.21 2.24 -6.76
N VAL A 75 9.05 0.93 -6.64
CA VAL A 75 8.28 0.29 -5.58
C VAL A 75 9.15 -0.82 -4.99
N ASP A 76 9.44 -0.71 -3.69
CA ASP A 76 10.17 -1.73 -2.94
C ASP A 76 9.19 -2.43 -2.00
N ALA A 77 9.07 -3.74 -2.11
CA ALA A 77 8.14 -4.49 -1.29
C ALA A 77 8.86 -5.68 -0.61
N ASP A 78 8.69 -5.78 0.71
CA ASP A 78 9.16 -6.90 1.49
C ASP A 78 7.96 -7.67 2.04
N TYR A 79 7.90 -8.95 1.76
CA TYR A 79 6.81 -9.82 2.23
C TYR A 79 7.21 -10.49 3.54
N GLY A 80 6.22 -10.68 4.41
CA GLY A 80 6.44 -11.31 5.71
C GLY A 80 5.15 -11.81 6.32
N GLU A 81 5.22 -12.10 7.61
CA GLU A 81 4.08 -12.63 8.36
C GLU A 81 3.12 -11.51 8.76
N PRO A 82 1.80 -11.73 8.64
CA PRO A 82 0.81 -10.77 9.11
C PRO A 82 0.91 -10.55 10.62
N GLU A 83 0.66 -9.32 11.05
CA GLU A 83 0.64 -8.96 12.46
C GLU A 83 -0.78 -8.89 13.03
N GLY A 84 -1.80 -9.05 12.19
CA GLY A 84 -3.19 -9.01 12.62
C GLY A 84 -3.82 -7.63 12.60
N ILE A 85 -3.34 -6.74 11.73
CA ILE A 85 -3.94 -5.42 11.57
C ILE A 85 -5.37 -5.57 11.04
N SER A 86 -6.29 -4.78 11.59
CA SER A 86 -7.68 -4.78 11.16
C SER A 86 -8.06 -3.41 10.60
N GLY A 87 -8.63 -3.40 9.40
CA GLY A 87 -9.01 -2.18 8.69
C GLY A 87 -7.85 -1.54 7.96
N PHE A 88 -8.14 -0.55 7.13
CA PHE A 88 -7.11 0.20 6.41
C PHE A 88 -7.25 1.69 6.72
N GLU A 89 -6.14 2.31 7.13
CA GLU A 89 -6.15 3.71 7.54
C GLU A 89 -4.98 4.50 6.98
N ILE A 90 -5.16 5.81 6.90
CA ILE A 90 -4.09 6.75 6.59
C ILE A 90 -3.45 7.17 7.90
N ARG A 91 -2.14 7.05 7.99
CA ARG A 91 -1.34 7.50 9.16
C ARG A 91 -0.53 8.74 8.80
N ARG A 92 -0.06 9.39 9.83
CA ARG A 92 0.83 10.55 9.69
C ARG A 92 2.26 10.18 10.01
#